data_35b2d0570e90cf713ec1bcbdd89264df
#
_entry.id   35b2d0570e90cf713ec1bcbdd89264df
#
_cell.length_a   1.000
_cell.length_b   1.000
_cell.length_c   1.000
_cell.angle_alpha   90.00
_cell.angle_beta   90.00
_cell.angle_gamma   90.00
#
_symmetry.space_group_name_H-M   'P 1'
#
loop_
_entity.id
_entity.type
_entity.pdbx_description
1 polymer ?
#
loop_
_entity_poly.entity_id
_entity_poly.type
_entity_poly.pdbx_seq_one_letter_code
_entity_poly.pdbx_strand_id
1 'polypeptide(L)'
;MKKQKRNRDWVQDYFFLIVPKPLKDELLSSWLTRMAIEHRRNLSEFISLFIRHEGSAISRTDIDFLYNEKLFNHLTQKSHLLKKEIFSLSLHSEEGHLFLCDENSLYPPLQIRKLKDKRTHNGLMYCPKCLAEDKIPYFRKKWRYNFYNACPKHKIFLTDKCWGCYNKISLSKIKHEKELCFCYNCEKDLRETVSLPIESNYEYGLKAIEWFERGLIRGYFAINKQKVKSVFVFESITYLRFLLDRKEKLNLKKFPLIEEYKNICKKLDRYNSKKTLSIKKEFVLTSMVYYIFQNYPKNLVDFSKDNHLTHRDFI
;
A
#
# COMPACT_ATOMS: atom_id res chain seq x y z
N MET A 1 2.13 -10.02 -50.77
CA MET A 1 2.45 -10.94 -49.65
C MET A 1 1.55 -10.64 -48.45
N LYS A 2 0.53 -11.44 -48.21
CA LYS A 2 -0.34 -11.32 -47.02
C LYS A 2 0.46 -11.81 -45.81
N LYS A 3 0.74 -10.91 -44.83
CA LYS A 3 1.31 -11.32 -43.53
C LYS A 3 0.35 -12.31 -42.87
N GLN A 4 0.74 -13.58 -42.81
CA GLN A 4 0.05 -14.57 -41.97
C GLN A 4 -0.04 -14.00 -40.54
N LYS A 5 -1.26 -13.67 -40.10
CA LYS A 5 -1.55 -13.52 -38.65
C LYS A 5 -1.19 -14.86 -38.01
N ARG A 6 -0.09 -14.90 -37.28
CA ARG A 6 0.24 -16.07 -36.43
C ARG A 6 -0.91 -16.24 -35.46
N ASN A 7 -1.64 -17.33 -35.65
CA ASN A 7 -2.71 -17.77 -34.76
C ASN A 7 -2.07 -18.02 -33.38
N ARG A 8 -2.26 -17.08 -32.45
CA ARG A 8 -1.84 -17.22 -31.03
C ARG A 8 -3.05 -17.54 -30.14
N ASP A 9 -4.18 -17.83 -30.74
CA ASP A 9 -5.46 -18.01 -30.02
C ASP A 9 -5.47 -19.27 -29.19
N TRP A 10 -4.67 -20.30 -29.54
CA TRP A 10 -4.59 -21.56 -28.79
C TRP A 10 -4.06 -21.41 -27.36
N VAL A 11 -3.27 -20.38 -27.04
CA VAL A 11 -2.75 -20.15 -25.67
C VAL A 11 -3.87 -19.68 -24.74
N GLN A 12 -4.97 -19.16 -25.28
CA GLN A 12 -6.07 -18.59 -24.49
C GLN A 12 -7.02 -19.66 -23.94
N ASP A 13 -7.07 -20.83 -24.53
CA ASP A 13 -8.04 -21.89 -24.17
C ASP A 13 -7.54 -22.82 -23.06
N TYR A 14 -6.26 -22.72 -22.66
CA TYR A 14 -5.69 -23.60 -21.65
C TYR A 14 -5.72 -22.98 -20.24
N PHE A 15 -5.92 -23.84 -19.23
CA PHE A 15 -5.71 -23.48 -17.82
C PHE A 15 -4.27 -23.13 -17.53
N PHE A 16 -4.05 -22.35 -16.48
CA PHE A 16 -2.69 -22.16 -15.99
C PHE A 16 -2.14 -23.49 -15.49
N LEU A 17 -0.96 -23.88 -15.98
CA LEU A 17 -0.35 -25.18 -15.64
C LEU A 17 0.02 -25.26 -14.15
N ILE A 18 0.52 -24.15 -13.61
CA ILE A 18 0.94 -24.04 -12.21
C ILE A 18 0.30 -22.82 -11.60
N VAL A 19 -0.55 -23.04 -10.60
CA VAL A 19 -1.24 -21.98 -9.87
C VAL A 19 -0.77 -21.99 -8.41
N PRO A 20 0.08 -21.04 -7.99
CA PRO A 20 0.48 -20.96 -6.60
C PRO A 20 -0.71 -20.59 -5.72
N LYS A 21 -0.82 -21.25 -4.56
CA LYS A 21 -1.88 -20.90 -3.59
C LYS A 21 -1.72 -19.45 -3.14
N PRO A 22 -2.81 -18.65 -3.10
CA PRO A 22 -2.79 -17.33 -2.49
C PRO A 22 -2.33 -17.36 -1.04
N LEU A 23 -1.49 -16.40 -0.65
CA LEU A 23 -0.98 -16.29 0.71
C LEU A 23 -1.80 -15.26 1.51
N LYS A 24 -1.73 -15.33 2.83
CA LYS A 24 -2.48 -14.42 3.70
C LYS A 24 -2.06 -12.97 3.48
N ASP A 25 -3.03 -12.08 3.23
CA ASP A 25 -2.79 -10.64 2.99
C ASP A 25 -1.89 -10.37 1.76
N GLU A 26 -1.82 -11.28 0.81
CA GLU A 26 -1.00 -11.12 -0.39
C GLU A 26 -1.62 -10.12 -1.38
N LEU A 27 -0.79 -9.30 -2.03
CA LEU A 27 -1.19 -8.43 -3.16
C LEU A 27 -1.46 -9.25 -4.42
N LEU A 28 -2.44 -8.83 -5.22
CA LEU A 28 -2.74 -9.44 -6.52
C LEU A 28 -1.51 -9.44 -7.44
N SER A 29 -0.77 -8.33 -7.52
CA SER A 29 0.47 -8.24 -8.30
C SER A 29 1.55 -9.20 -7.80
N SER A 30 1.63 -9.44 -6.48
CA SER A 30 2.55 -10.40 -5.89
C SER A 30 2.19 -11.83 -6.32
N TRP A 31 0.94 -12.22 -6.17
CA TRP A 31 0.45 -13.54 -6.55
C TRP A 31 0.63 -13.80 -8.06
N LEU A 32 0.25 -12.82 -8.91
CA LEU A 32 0.45 -12.92 -10.35
C LEU A 32 1.93 -13.00 -10.74
N THR A 33 2.82 -12.32 -10.00
CA THR A 33 4.26 -12.41 -10.25
C THR A 33 4.79 -13.80 -9.89
N ARG A 34 4.37 -14.38 -8.76
CA ARG A 34 4.72 -15.77 -8.42
C ARG A 34 4.24 -16.76 -9.49
N MET A 35 3.01 -16.59 -9.97
CA MET A 35 2.47 -17.41 -11.05
C MET A 35 3.25 -17.24 -12.36
N ALA A 36 3.63 -16.00 -12.70
CA ALA A 36 4.45 -15.71 -13.87
C ALA A 36 5.82 -16.42 -13.79
N ILE A 37 6.47 -16.37 -12.63
CA ILE A 37 7.75 -17.04 -12.37
C ILE A 37 7.65 -18.55 -12.59
N GLU A 38 6.60 -19.21 -12.08
CA GLU A 38 6.34 -20.64 -12.30
C GLU A 38 6.16 -20.98 -13.80
N HIS A 39 5.65 -20.04 -14.58
CA HIS A 39 5.53 -20.15 -16.04
C HIS A 39 6.77 -19.65 -16.80
N ARG A 40 7.88 -19.42 -16.10
CA ARG A 40 9.15 -18.91 -16.67
C ARG A 40 8.97 -17.62 -17.48
N ARG A 41 8.22 -16.66 -16.92
CA ARG A 41 7.94 -15.35 -17.49
C ARG A 41 8.06 -14.26 -16.42
N ASN A 42 8.36 -13.03 -16.85
CA ASN A 42 8.09 -11.88 -15.99
C ASN A 42 6.60 -11.53 -16.01
N LEU A 43 6.14 -10.74 -15.03
CA LEU A 43 4.72 -10.39 -14.92
C LEU A 43 4.17 -9.70 -16.17
N SER A 44 4.94 -8.82 -16.80
CA SER A 44 4.48 -8.09 -18.00
C SER A 44 4.27 -9.02 -19.19
N GLU A 45 5.17 -9.98 -19.38
CA GLU A 45 5.06 -11.01 -20.41
C GLU A 45 3.88 -11.95 -20.13
N PHE A 46 3.74 -12.38 -18.86
CA PHE A 46 2.65 -13.25 -18.46
C PHE A 46 1.28 -12.60 -18.73
N ILE A 47 1.10 -11.33 -18.30
CA ILE A 47 -0.13 -10.57 -18.58
C ILE A 47 -0.37 -10.46 -20.07
N SER A 48 0.66 -10.15 -20.89
CA SER A 48 0.49 -9.98 -22.32
C SER A 48 0.16 -11.27 -23.07
N LEU A 49 0.59 -12.43 -22.56
CA LEU A 49 0.34 -13.73 -23.17
C LEU A 49 -0.99 -14.35 -22.75
N PHE A 50 -1.28 -14.32 -21.46
CA PHE A 50 -2.37 -15.08 -20.85
C PHE A 50 -3.61 -14.25 -20.49
N ILE A 51 -3.46 -12.89 -20.40
CA ILE A 51 -4.53 -11.98 -19.96
C ILE A 51 -4.82 -10.90 -21.02
N ARG A 52 -4.38 -11.11 -22.25
CA ARG A 52 -4.22 -10.10 -23.30
C ARG A 52 -5.47 -9.32 -23.68
N HIS A 53 -6.64 -9.95 -23.74
CA HIS A 53 -7.89 -9.26 -24.13
C HIS A 53 -8.39 -8.28 -23.07
N GLU A 54 -7.99 -8.51 -21.82
CA GLU A 54 -8.32 -7.66 -20.66
C GLU A 54 -7.15 -6.71 -20.31
N GLY A 55 -5.98 -6.90 -20.95
CA GLY A 55 -4.70 -6.39 -20.47
C GLY A 55 -4.28 -5.02 -20.99
N SER A 56 -4.96 -4.40 -21.97
CA SER A 56 -4.54 -3.08 -22.48
C SER A 56 -4.69 -1.95 -21.43
N ALA A 57 -5.65 -2.09 -20.53
CA ALA A 57 -5.81 -1.19 -19.38
C ALA A 57 -4.86 -1.55 -18.22
N ILE A 58 -4.55 -2.86 -18.03
CA ILE A 58 -3.75 -3.38 -16.90
C ILE A 58 -2.32 -2.85 -16.93
N SER A 59 -1.70 -2.70 -18.10
CA SER A 59 -0.31 -2.21 -18.22
C SER A 59 -0.11 -0.74 -17.84
N ARG A 60 -1.19 0.04 -17.76
CA ARG A 60 -1.16 1.48 -17.49
C ARG A 60 -1.74 1.85 -16.12
N THR A 61 -2.41 0.93 -15.45
CA THR A 61 -3.11 1.13 -14.19
C THR A 61 -2.43 0.33 -13.07
N ASP A 62 -2.81 0.64 -11.86
CA ASP A 62 -2.41 -0.11 -10.66
C ASP A 62 -3.23 -1.41 -10.60
N ILE A 63 -2.63 -2.53 -10.99
CA ILE A 63 -3.31 -3.84 -11.04
C ILE A 63 -3.86 -4.26 -9.67
N ASP A 64 -3.25 -3.83 -8.59
CA ASP A 64 -3.71 -4.16 -7.25
C ASP A 64 -5.00 -3.43 -6.88
N PHE A 65 -5.23 -2.27 -7.49
CA PHE A 65 -6.43 -1.46 -7.28
C PHE A 65 -7.44 -1.56 -8.41
N LEU A 66 -7.04 -1.99 -9.60
CA LEU A 66 -7.94 -2.10 -10.74
C LEU A 66 -9.04 -3.13 -10.47
N TYR A 67 -10.30 -2.68 -10.33
CA TYR A 67 -11.45 -3.57 -10.42
C TYR A 67 -11.81 -3.79 -11.88
N ASN A 68 -11.64 -5.02 -12.35
CA ASN A 68 -12.03 -5.43 -13.69
C ASN A 68 -12.68 -6.81 -13.59
N GLU A 69 -14.00 -6.84 -13.70
CA GLU A 69 -14.76 -8.09 -13.55
C GLU A 69 -14.34 -9.16 -14.56
N LYS A 70 -14.05 -8.77 -15.79
CA LYS A 70 -13.59 -9.69 -16.83
C LYS A 70 -12.25 -10.31 -16.45
N LEU A 71 -11.31 -9.50 -15.90
CA LEU A 71 -10.05 -10.01 -15.38
C LEU A 71 -10.27 -11.04 -14.28
N PHE A 72 -11.10 -10.72 -13.28
CA PHE A 72 -11.38 -11.65 -12.18
C PHE A 72 -12.05 -12.93 -12.68
N ASN A 73 -13.01 -12.85 -13.59
CA ASN A 73 -13.67 -14.01 -14.19
C ASN A 73 -12.65 -14.85 -14.98
N HIS A 74 -11.79 -14.22 -15.77
CA HIS A 74 -10.73 -14.90 -16.51
C HIS A 74 -9.76 -15.64 -15.58
N LEU A 75 -9.27 -14.96 -14.54
CA LEU A 75 -8.38 -15.59 -13.56
C LEU A 75 -9.05 -16.75 -12.83
N THR A 76 -10.34 -16.62 -12.46
CA THR A 76 -11.13 -17.69 -11.83
C THR A 76 -11.24 -18.91 -12.75
N GLN A 77 -11.58 -18.71 -14.01
CA GLN A 77 -11.73 -19.79 -14.99
C GLN A 77 -10.42 -20.52 -15.24
N LYS A 78 -9.28 -19.78 -15.30
CA LYS A 78 -7.98 -20.33 -15.65
C LYS A 78 -7.22 -20.92 -14.47
N SER A 79 -7.47 -20.45 -13.25
CA SER A 79 -6.73 -20.87 -12.05
C SER A 79 -7.44 -21.92 -11.20
N HIS A 80 -8.72 -22.21 -11.46
CA HIS A 80 -9.58 -23.04 -10.61
C HIS A 80 -9.76 -22.55 -9.17
N LEU A 81 -9.35 -21.29 -8.89
CA LEU A 81 -9.60 -20.66 -7.61
C LEU A 81 -10.99 -20.02 -7.58
N LEU A 82 -11.56 -19.88 -6.40
CA LEU A 82 -12.83 -19.18 -6.24
C LEU A 82 -12.64 -17.67 -6.49
N LYS A 83 -13.63 -17.02 -7.12
CA LYS A 83 -13.60 -15.57 -7.37
C LYS A 83 -13.31 -14.78 -6.10
N LYS A 84 -13.86 -15.19 -4.94
CA LYS A 84 -13.61 -14.57 -3.64
C LYS A 84 -12.15 -14.64 -3.18
N GLU A 85 -11.44 -15.73 -3.51
CA GLU A 85 -10.03 -15.90 -3.16
C GLU A 85 -9.17 -14.94 -3.97
N ILE A 86 -9.41 -14.83 -5.29
CA ILE A 86 -8.71 -13.89 -6.16
C ILE A 86 -9.06 -12.45 -5.80
N PHE A 87 -10.33 -12.15 -5.56
CA PHE A 87 -10.78 -10.82 -5.14
C PHE A 87 -10.13 -10.37 -3.83
N SER A 88 -9.92 -11.30 -2.88
CA SER A 88 -9.26 -11.02 -1.60
C SER A 88 -7.80 -10.53 -1.75
N LEU A 89 -7.15 -10.78 -2.88
CA LEU A 89 -5.81 -10.30 -3.21
C LEU A 89 -5.79 -8.85 -3.70
N SER A 90 -6.93 -8.35 -4.19
CA SER A 90 -7.09 -6.97 -4.65
C SER A 90 -7.28 -6.00 -3.49
N LEU A 91 -6.84 -4.77 -3.67
CA LEU A 91 -7.12 -3.68 -2.73
C LEU A 91 -8.60 -3.30 -2.69
N HIS A 92 -9.39 -3.63 -3.74
CA HIS A 92 -10.84 -3.45 -3.71
C HIS A 92 -11.54 -4.30 -2.65
N SER A 93 -10.92 -5.38 -2.17
CA SER A 93 -11.46 -6.15 -1.05
C SER A 93 -11.55 -5.35 0.26
N GLU A 94 -10.90 -4.19 0.33
CA GLU A 94 -10.93 -3.27 1.47
C GLU A 94 -12.01 -2.16 1.33
N GLU A 95 -12.77 -2.15 0.23
CA GLU A 95 -13.88 -1.23 0.04
C GLU A 95 -14.97 -1.43 1.11
N GLY A 96 -15.54 -0.32 1.58
CA GLY A 96 -16.48 -0.33 2.71
C GLY A 96 -15.83 -0.48 4.09
N HIS A 97 -14.53 -0.81 4.16
CA HIS A 97 -13.75 -0.93 5.38
C HIS A 97 -12.66 0.14 5.51
N LEU A 98 -11.84 0.29 4.48
CA LEU A 98 -10.72 1.25 4.44
C LEU A 98 -11.09 2.54 3.70
N PHE A 99 -11.89 2.43 2.65
CA PHE A 99 -12.30 3.54 1.79
C PHE A 99 -13.65 3.26 1.14
N LEU A 100 -14.25 4.31 0.57
CA LEU A 100 -15.38 4.20 -0.36
C LEU A 100 -14.85 4.54 -1.77
N CYS A 101 -15.25 3.75 -2.76
CA CYS A 101 -14.95 4.04 -4.16
C CYS A 101 -16.12 4.75 -4.82
N ASP A 102 -15.82 5.75 -5.65
CA ASP A 102 -16.67 6.13 -6.75
C ASP A 102 -16.61 5.01 -7.81
N GLU A 103 -17.74 4.55 -8.31
CA GLU A 103 -17.85 3.46 -9.30
C GLU A 103 -16.98 3.66 -10.54
N ASN A 104 -16.59 4.91 -10.84
CA ASN A 104 -15.77 5.29 -11.99
C ASN A 104 -14.33 5.67 -11.64
N SER A 105 -13.88 5.49 -10.41
CA SER A 105 -12.54 5.89 -10.02
C SER A 105 -11.47 4.93 -10.55
N LEU A 106 -10.64 5.43 -11.46
CA LEU A 106 -9.46 4.72 -11.98
C LEU A 106 -8.22 4.85 -11.06
N TYR A 107 -8.33 5.65 -10.02
CA TYR A 107 -7.19 5.96 -9.13
C TYR A 107 -7.43 5.49 -7.71
N PRO A 108 -6.40 4.93 -7.06
CA PRO A 108 -6.50 4.56 -5.65
C PRO A 108 -6.87 5.76 -4.78
N PRO A 109 -7.77 5.56 -3.79
CA PRO A 109 -8.13 6.58 -2.82
C PRO A 109 -6.94 6.97 -1.95
N LEU A 110 -7.08 8.06 -1.19
CA LEU A 110 -5.99 8.64 -0.39
C LEU A 110 -5.52 7.72 0.75
N GLN A 111 -6.31 6.74 1.14
CA GLN A 111 -5.95 5.72 2.13
C GLN A 111 -4.95 4.70 1.58
N ILE A 112 -4.86 4.58 0.26
CA ILE A 112 -3.96 3.66 -0.44
C ILE A 112 -2.75 4.42 -0.98
N ARG A 113 -1.55 3.90 -0.72
CA ARG A 113 -0.31 4.44 -1.27
C ARG A 113 -0.29 4.26 -2.79
N LYS A 114 -0.33 5.38 -3.51
CA LYS A 114 -0.19 5.40 -4.97
C LYS A 114 1.22 4.99 -5.36
N LEU A 115 1.34 4.07 -6.31
CA LEU A 115 2.61 3.68 -6.88
C LEU A 115 3.06 4.67 -7.96
N LYS A 116 4.24 4.45 -8.51
CA LYS A 116 4.84 5.33 -9.51
C LYS A 116 3.92 5.51 -10.72
N ASP A 117 3.54 6.75 -10.94
CA ASP A 117 2.96 7.27 -12.18
C ASP A 117 3.81 8.46 -12.67
N LYS A 118 3.29 9.29 -13.59
CA LYS A 118 3.96 10.50 -14.07
C LYS A 118 4.17 11.56 -12.96
N ARG A 119 3.42 11.50 -11.86
CA ARG A 119 3.39 12.49 -10.77
C ARG A 119 3.97 11.96 -9.47
N THR A 120 3.85 10.68 -9.18
CA THR A 120 4.34 10.04 -7.98
C THR A 120 5.57 9.19 -8.26
N HIS A 121 6.49 9.13 -7.30
CA HIS A 121 7.72 8.34 -7.41
C HIS A 121 7.81 7.29 -6.30
N ASN A 122 6.67 6.76 -5.85
CA ASN A 122 6.63 5.74 -4.81
C ASN A 122 6.85 4.33 -5.41
N GLY A 123 7.62 3.50 -4.71
CA GLY A 123 7.71 2.07 -4.95
C GLY A 123 6.77 1.28 -4.05
N LEU A 124 6.69 -0.02 -4.26
CA LEU A 124 6.08 -0.95 -3.31
C LEU A 124 6.88 -0.94 -2.01
N MET A 125 6.19 -0.73 -0.89
CA MET A 125 6.83 -0.85 0.43
C MET A 125 6.99 -2.32 0.81
N TYR A 126 8.01 -2.60 1.62
CA TYR A 126 8.27 -3.92 2.19
C TYR A 126 8.98 -3.83 3.54
N CYS A 127 8.86 -4.89 4.31
CA CYS A 127 9.66 -5.15 5.50
C CYS A 127 10.68 -6.26 5.17
N PRO A 128 12.00 -6.00 5.19
CA PRO A 128 13.01 -6.99 4.83
C PRO A 128 12.99 -8.21 5.76
N LYS A 129 12.74 -8.01 7.05
CA LYS A 129 12.63 -9.11 8.01
C LYS A 129 11.40 -9.99 7.75
N CYS A 130 10.24 -9.39 7.36
CA CYS A 130 9.10 -10.21 6.95
C CYS A 130 9.43 -11.07 5.72
N LEU A 131 10.09 -10.48 4.70
CA LEU A 131 10.49 -11.23 3.50
C LEU A 131 11.49 -12.34 3.84
N ALA A 132 12.37 -12.15 4.83
CA ALA A 132 13.34 -13.15 5.26
C ALA A 132 12.71 -14.30 6.06
N GLU A 133 11.66 -14.04 6.81
CA GLU A 133 10.94 -15.06 7.60
C GLU A 133 9.91 -15.83 6.77
N ASP A 134 9.50 -15.31 5.63
CA ASP A 134 8.55 -15.98 4.77
C ASP A 134 9.19 -17.22 4.11
N LYS A 135 8.53 -18.37 4.21
CA LYS A 135 8.94 -19.58 3.47
C LYS A 135 8.97 -19.33 1.96
N ILE A 136 8.04 -18.53 1.47
CA ILE A 136 7.95 -18.04 0.09
C ILE A 136 7.80 -16.53 0.19
N PRO A 137 8.77 -15.71 -0.29
CA PRO A 137 8.68 -14.27 -0.24
C PRO A 137 7.49 -13.73 -1.02
N TYR A 138 6.73 -12.79 -0.44
CA TYR A 138 5.59 -12.16 -1.09
C TYR A 138 5.31 -10.75 -0.56
N PHE A 139 4.62 -9.94 -1.36
CA PHE A 139 4.24 -8.58 -0.99
C PHE A 139 2.81 -8.55 -0.45
N ARG A 140 2.62 -7.81 0.65
CA ARG A 140 1.37 -7.76 1.43
C ARG A 140 0.51 -6.56 1.06
N LYS A 141 -0.83 -6.71 1.07
CA LYS A 141 -1.78 -5.61 0.86
C LYS A 141 -1.57 -4.47 1.85
N LYS A 142 -1.39 -4.80 3.13
CA LYS A 142 -1.17 -3.79 4.17
C LYS A 142 0.05 -2.89 3.94
N TRP A 143 1.04 -3.32 3.18
CA TRP A 143 2.16 -2.48 2.78
C TRP A 143 1.78 -1.40 1.75
N ARG A 144 0.54 -1.42 1.27
CA ARG A 144 -0.06 -0.41 0.41
C ARG A 144 -0.91 0.61 1.19
N TYR A 145 -1.20 0.37 2.46
CA TYR A 145 -2.01 1.30 3.26
C TYR A 145 -1.15 2.48 3.73
N ASN A 146 -1.67 3.71 3.58
CA ASN A 146 -0.92 4.91 3.93
C ASN A 146 -0.65 5.07 5.43
N PHE A 147 -1.38 4.37 6.29
CA PHE A 147 -1.09 4.33 7.71
C PHE A 147 -0.05 3.26 8.10
N TYR A 148 0.22 2.27 7.22
CA TYR A 148 1.11 1.15 7.52
C TYR A 148 2.51 1.40 6.95
N ASN A 149 3.26 2.28 7.60
CA ASN A 149 4.59 2.76 7.17
C ASN A 149 5.75 2.22 8.03
N ALA A 150 5.42 1.40 9.02
CA ALA A 150 6.37 0.63 9.81
C ALA A 150 5.83 -0.78 10.06
N CYS A 151 6.69 -1.72 10.36
CA CYS A 151 6.33 -3.09 10.72
C CYS A 151 6.27 -3.23 12.25
N PRO A 152 5.08 -3.38 12.87
CA PRO A 152 4.98 -3.56 14.31
C PRO A 152 5.69 -4.82 14.81
N LYS A 153 5.61 -5.93 14.03
CA LYS A 153 6.27 -7.20 14.35
C LYS A 153 7.80 -7.05 14.51
N HIS A 154 8.43 -6.30 13.62
CA HIS A 154 9.90 -6.19 13.57
C HIS A 154 10.43 -4.88 14.12
N LYS A 155 9.54 -3.94 14.49
CA LYS A 155 9.86 -2.61 14.98
C LYS A 155 10.87 -1.87 14.08
N ILE A 156 10.58 -1.87 12.76
CA ILE A 156 11.39 -1.17 11.76
C ILE A 156 10.48 -0.39 10.80
N PHE A 157 11.01 0.70 10.25
CA PHE A 157 10.34 1.39 9.16
C PHE A 157 10.33 0.52 7.89
N LEU A 158 9.21 0.58 7.14
CA LEU A 158 9.16 0.01 5.81
C LEU A 158 10.06 0.82 4.87
N THR A 159 10.46 0.20 3.77
CA THR A 159 11.19 0.86 2.69
C THR A 159 10.52 0.56 1.35
N ASP A 160 10.68 1.46 0.37
CA ASP A 160 10.14 1.32 -0.99
C ASP A 160 11.24 1.34 -2.05
N LYS A 161 12.51 1.24 -1.61
CA LYS A 161 13.71 1.30 -2.46
C LYS A 161 14.60 0.10 -2.22
N CYS A 162 15.32 -0.27 -3.25
CA CYS A 162 16.42 -1.22 -3.14
C CYS A 162 17.59 -0.57 -2.40
N TRP A 163 18.21 -1.29 -1.47
CA TRP A 163 19.37 -0.83 -0.72
C TRP A 163 20.63 -0.70 -1.59
N GLY A 164 20.74 -1.47 -2.68
CA GLY A 164 21.95 -1.46 -3.51
C GLY A 164 21.92 -0.41 -4.61
N CYS A 165 20.79 -0.22 -5.31
CA CYS A 165 20.71 0.71 -6.44
C CYS A 165 19.76 1.88 -6.23
N TYR A 166 19.08 1.96 -5.09
CA TYR A 166 18.10 2.99 -4.72
C TYR A 166 16.89 3.11 -5.66
N ASN A 167 16.75 2.20 -6.63
CA ASN A 167 15.56 2.13 -7.47
C ASN A 167 14.33 1.75 -6.65
N LYS A 168 13.19 2.30 -7.05
CA LYS A 168 11.89 1.99 -6.46
C LYS A 168 11.51 0.55 -6.74
N ILE A 169 10.96 -0.13 -5.75
CA ILE A 169 10.55 -1.53 -5.90
C ILE A 169 9.34 -1.62 -6.83
N SER A 170 9.46 -2.54 -7.79
CA SER A 170 8.41 -2.88 -8.75
C SER A 170 8.47 -4.37 -9.07
N LEU A 171 7.32 -5.03 -9.10
CA LEU A 171 7.22 -6.46 -9.40
C LEU A 171 7.15 -6.75 -10.90
N SER A 172 6.71 -5.77 -11.71
CA SER A 172 6.43 -5.97 -13.14
C SER A 172 7.63 -6.40 -13.98
N LYS A 173 8.85 -6.14 -13.49
CA LYS A 173 10.11 -6.37 -14.20
C LYS A 173 11.02 -7.41 -13.55
N ILE A 174 10.54 -8.10 -12.51
CA ILE A 174 11.33 -9.16 -11.88
C ILE A 174 11.55 -10.27 -12.91
N LYS A 175 12.82 -10.71 -13.03
CA LYS A 175 13.18 -11.80 -13.94
C LYS A 175 12.65 -13.12 -13.42
N HIS A 176 12.25 -14.02 -14.30
CA HIS A 176 11.63 -15.28 -13.92
C HIS A 176 12.57 -16.28 -13.22
N GLU A 177 13.88 -16.07 -13.33
CA GLU A 177 14.88 -16.87 -12.59
C GLU A 177 15.06 -16.40 -11.13
N LYS A 178 14.38 -15.31 -10.73
CA LYS A 178 14.51 -14.68 -9.41
C LYS A 178 13.21 -14.74 -8.62
N GLU A 179 13.34 -14.91 -7.32
CA GLU A 179 12.22 -14.76 -6.39
C GLU A 179 11.80 -13.27 -6.23
N LEU A 180 10.62 -13.04 -5.64
CA LEU A 180 10.09 -11.69 -5.43
C LEU A 180 10.95 -10.81 -4.51
N CYS A 181 11.80 -11.41 -3.71
CA CYS A 181 12.72 -10.69 -2.82
C CYS A 181 13.96 -10.12 -3.52
N PHE A 182 14.13 -10.31 -4.83
CA PHE A 182 15.26 -9.72 -5.56
C PHE A 182 14.88 -8.42 -6.27
N CYS A 183 15.78 -7.46 -6.27
CA CYS A 183 15.60 -6.21 -7.00
C CYS A 183 15.60 -6.46 -8.51
N TYR A 184 14.59 -5.97 -9.22
CA TYR A 184 14.49 -6.14 -10.67
C TYR A 184 15.64 -5.49 -11.45
N ASN A 185 16.33 -4.49 -10.87
CA ASN A 185 17.35 -3.69 -11.57
C ASN A 185 18.79 -4.18 -11.30
N CYS A 186 19.15 -4.45 -10.04
CA CYS A 186 20.51 -4.82 -9.67
C CYS A 186 20.61 -6.21 -9.04
N GLU A 187 19.51 -6.94 -8.97
CA GLU A 187 19.40 -8.31 -8.44
C GLU A 187 19.89 -8.49 -6.99
N LYS A 188 20.05 -7.40 -6.23
CA LYS A 188 20.34 -7.46 -4.80
C LYS A 188 19.15 -8.03 -4.04
N ASP A 189 19.43 -8.86 -3.04
CA ASP A 189 18.41 -9.42 -2.17
C ASP A 189 17.86 -8.36 -1.23
N LEU A 190 16.55 -8.13 -1.28
CA LEU A 190 15.85 -7.14 -0.47
C LEU A 190 15.77 -7.52 1.02
N ARG A 191 16.00 -8.80 1.35
CA ARG A 191 16.05 -9.31 2.72
C ARG A 191 17.28 -8.78 3.48
N GLU A 192 18.35 -8.46 2.74
CA GLU A 192 19.58 -7.87 3.28
C GLU A 192 19.47 -6.36 3.56
N THR A 193 18.33 -5.74 3.27
CA THR A 193 18.13 -4.31 3.50
C THR A 193 18.29 -3.98 4.98
N VAL A 194 19.24 -3.11 5.30
CA VAL A 194 19.39 -2.54 6.64
C VAL A 194 18.29 -1.49 6.84
N SER A 195 17.27 -1.84 7.60
CA SER A 195 16.18 -0.92 7.94
C SER A 195 16.47 -0.22 9.26
N LEU A 196 16.11 1.06 9.33
CA LEU A 196 16.22 1.82 10.55
C LEU A 196 15.30 1.23 11.63
N PRO A 197 15.85 0.86 12.80
CA PRO A 197 15.03 0.43 13.93
C PRO A 197 14.16 1.58 14.41
N ILE A 198 13.02 1.23 14.98
CA ILE A 198 12.14 2.17 15.66
C ILE A 198 12.62 2.26 17.11
N GLU A 199 13.16 3.41 17.46
CA GLU A 199 13.62 3.71 18.81
C GLU A 199 12.40 3.80 19.78
N SER A 200 12.66 3.72 21.09
CA SER A 200 11.62 3.70 22.12
C SER A 200 10.68 4.92 22.08
N ASN A 201 11.20 6.09 21.70
CA ASN A 201 10.40 7.31 21.54
C ASN A 201 9.34 7.20 20.44
N TYR A 202 9.49 6.28 19.47
CA TYR A 202 8.51 6.05 18.40
C TYR A 202 7.52 4.90 18.68
N GLU A 203 7.57 4.25 19.83
CA GLU A 203 6.62 3.15 20.16
C GLU A 203 5.15 3.57 20.09
N TYR A 204 4.87 4.84 20.38
CA TYR A 204 3.53 5.41 20.23
C TYR A 204 3.00 5.28 18.82
N GLY A 205 3.85 5.48 17.80
CA GLY A 205 3.49 5.32 16.40
C GLY A 205 3.25 3.86 16.01
N LEU A 206 3.94 2.90 16.63
CA LEU A 206 3.64 1.47 16.43
C LEU A 206 2.26 1.11 16.98
N LYS A 207 1.93 1.63 18.18
CA LYS A 207 0.58 1.47 18.77
C LYS A 207 -0.51 2.07 17.88
N ALA A 208 -0.21 3.20 17.22
CA ALA A 208 -1.11 3.79 16.24
C ALA A 208 -1.38 2.84 15.06
N ILE A 209 -0.34 2.28 14.43
CA ILE A 209 -0.48 1.33 13.33
C ILE A 209 -1.28 0.10 13.75
N GLU A 210 -0.99 -0.47 14.91
CA GLU A 210 -1.72 -1.63 15.44
C GLU A 210 -3.20 -1.31 15.72
N TRP A 211 -3.50 -0.10 16.20
CA TRP A 211 -4.87 0.33 16.45
C TRP A 211 -5.64 0.45 15.13
N PHE A 212 -5.04 1.05 14.08
CA PHE A 212 -5.63 1.15 12.76
C PHE A 212 -5.82 -0.23 12.12
N GLU A 213 -4.81 -1.10 12.19
CA GLU A 213 -4.90 -2.46 11.65
C GLU A 213 -6.03 -3.26 12.33
N ARG A 214 -6.14 -3.17 13.66
CA ARG A 214 -7.24 -3.82 14.40
C ARG A 214 -8.61 -3.28 14.03
N GLY A 215 -8.74 -1.97 13.87
CA GLY A 215 -9.99 -1.34 13.43
C GLY A 215 -10.41 -1.77 12.05
N LEU A 216 -9.47 -1.85 11.11
CA LEU A 216 -9.70 -2.35 9.76
C LEU A 216 -10.17 -3.80 9.77
N ILE A 217 -9.46 -4.69 10.46
CA ILE A 217 -9.81 -6.13 10.55
C ILE A 217 -11.20 -6.34 11.17
N ARG A 218 -11.57 -5.53 12.16
CA ARG A 218 -12.89 -5.62 12.83
C ARG A 218 -14.01 -4.98 12.02
N GLY A 219 -13.69 -4.11 11.07
CA GLY A 219 -14.65 -3.28 10.33
C GLY A 219 -15.22 -2.12 11.16
N TYR A 220 -14.75 -1.89 12.40
CA TYR A 220 -15.17 -0.78 13.26
C TYR A 220 -14.09 -0.39 14.27
N PHE A 221 -14.20 0.84 14.75
CA PHE A 221 -13.46 1.36 15.90
C PHE A 221 -14.40 1.59 17.08
N ALA A 222 -13.91 1.32 18.31
CA ALA A 222 -14.58 1.74 19.51
C ALA A 222 -14.09 3.14 19.89
N ILE A 223 -14.94 4.15 19.68
CA ILE A 223 -14.65 5.56 19.96
C ILE A 223 -15.71 6.07 20.92
N ASN A 224 -15.31 6.60 22.08
CA ASN A 224 -16.22 7.09 23.11
C ASN A 224 -17.36 6.08 23.42
N LYS A 225 -17.01 4.81 23.63
CA LYS A 225 -17.94 3.69 23.92
C LYS A 225 -18.92 3.35 22.78
N GLN A 226 -18.80 4.00 21.62
CA GLN A 226 -19.62 3.71 20.43
C GLN A 226 -18.82 2.95 19.38
N LYS A 227 -19.51 2.08 18.62
CA LYS A 227 -18.92 1.41 17.46
C LYS A 227 -19.11 2.28 16.22
N VAL A 228 -18.01 2.81 15.68
CA VAL A 228 -17.99 3.59 14.43
C VAL A 228 -17.42 2.72 13.32
N LYS A 229 -18.10 2.62 12.17
CA LYS A 229 -17.60 1.85 11.02
C LYS A 229 -16.20 2.33 10.63
N SER A 230 -15.31 1.40 10.31
CA SER A 230 -13.91 1.69 10.04
C SER A 230 -13.71 2.66 8.87
N VAL A 231 -14.51 2.55 7.82
CA VAL A 231 -14.43 3.44 6.65
C VAL A 231 -14.57 4.91 7.03
N PHE A 232 -15.52 5.29 7.90
CA PHE A 232 -15.69 6.69 8.29
C PHE A 232 -14.52 7.22 9.13
N VAL A 233 -13.91 6.34 9.94
CA VAL A 233 -12.71 6.69 10.69
C VAL A 233 -11.53 6.91 9.73
N PHE A 234 -11.35 6.03 8.75
CA PHE A 234 -10.28 6.18 7.76
C PHE A 234 -10.45 7.40 6.85
N GLU A 235 -11.66 7.79 6.52
CA GLU A 235 -11.92 9.05 5.82
C GLU A 235 -11.54 10.24 6.71
N SER A 236 -11.99 10.25 7.96
CA SER A 236 -11.63 11.31 8.92
C SER A 236 -10.10 11.41 9.14
N ILE A 237 -9.39 10.28 9.18
CA ILE A 237 -7.92 10.23 9.27
C ILE A 237 -7.29 10.95 8.07
N THR A 238 -7.82 10.73 6.89
CA THR A 238 -7.30 11.35 5.66
C THR A 238 -7.41 12.87 5.71
N TYR A 239 -8.56 13.39 6.12
CA TYR A 239 -8.76 14.84 6.30
C TYR A 239 -7.87 15.43 7.39
N LEU A 240 -7.77 14.76 8.55
CA LEU A 240 -6.92 15.23 9.65
C LEU A 240 -5.44 15.23 9.25
N ARG A 241 -4.96 14.21 8.54
CA ARG A 241 -3.57 14.19 8.04
C ARG A 241 -3.30 15.35 7.07
N PHE A 242 -4.24 15.61 6.19
CA PHE A 242 -4.15 16.70 5.25
C PHE A 242 -4.14 18.07 5.95
N LEU A 243 -4.97 18.25 6.96
CA LEU A 243 -5.01 19.43 7.80
C LEU A 243 -3.67 19.65 8.52
N LEU A 244 -3.15 18.58 9.17
CA LEU A 244 -1.88 18.63 9.89
C LEU A 244 -0.68 18.90 8.95
N ASP A 245 -0.74 18.48 7.71
CA ASP A 245 0.36 18.67 6.74
C ASP A 245 0.35 20.02 6.04
N ARG A 246 -0.81 20.65 5.87
CA ARG A 246 -0.96 21.90 5.10
C ARG A 246 -0.88 23.19 5.90
N LYS A 247 -1.30 23.16 7.15
CA LYS A 247 -1.31 24.38 7.97
C LYS A 247 0.03 24.55 8.69
N GLU A 248 0.89 25.41 8.14
CA GLU A 248 2.24 25.73 8.68
C GLU A 248 2.23 26.34 10.09
N LYS A 249 1.11 26.92 10.53
CA LYS A 249 0.98 27.68 11.79
C LYS A 249 0.20 26.94 12.88
N LEU A 250 0.01 25.63 12.77
CA LEU A 250 -0.70 24.89 13.81
C LEU A 250 0.12 24.79 15.11
N ASN A 251 -0.57 25.03 16.23
CA ASN A 251 -0.01 24.75 17.55
C ASN A 251 -0.09 23.24 17.84
N LEU A 252 1.01 22.55 17.58
CA LEU A 252 1.11 21.10 17.73
C LEU A 252 1.91 20.70 18.99
N LYS A 253 2.15 21.61 19.95
CA LYS A 253 3.02 21.36 21.12
C LYS A 253 2.58 20.15 21.95
N LYS A 254 1.30 19.85 22.00
CA LYS A 254 0.73 18.74 22.76
C LYS A 254 0.79 17.39 22.03
N PHE A 255 1.19 17.37 20.76
CA PHE A 255 1.19 16.16 19.96
C PHE A 255 2.44 15.32 20.21
N PRO A 256 2.30 14.00 20.28
CA PRO A 256 3.46 13.11 20.33
C PRO A 256 4.29 13.24 19.05
N LEU A 257 5.60 13.06 19.15
CA LEU A 257 6.55 13.12 18.02
C LEU A 257 6.61 14.47 17.29
N ILE A 258 6.18 15.57 17.94
CA ILE A 258 6.17 16.90 17.29
C ILE A 258 7.58 17.38 16.92
N GLU A 259 8.58 17.13 17.74
CA GLU A 259 9.95 17.55 17.43
C GLU A 259 10.53 16.77 16.26
N GLU A 260 10.22 15.47 16.16
CA GLU A 260 10.54 14.64 14.99
C GLU A 260 9.88 15.16 13.73
N TYR A 261 8.60 15.54 13.81
CA TYR A 261 7.88 16.15 12.69
C TYR A 261 8.55 17.42 12.18
N LYS A 262 8.86 18.35 13.09
CA LYS A 262 9.56 19.60 12.75
C LYS A 262 10.94 19.34 12.11
N ASN A 263 11.69 18.39 12.65
CA ASN A 263 13.01 18.01 12.12
C ASN A 263 12.92 17.40 10.72
N ILE A 264 11.91 16.59 10.46
CA ILE A 264 11.65 16.01 9.12
C ILE A 264 11.26 17.09 8.14
N CYS A 265 10.35 18.01 8.52
CA CYS A 265 9.92 19.12 7.67
C CYS A 265 11.11 20.04 7.30
N LYS A 266 11.92 20.46 8.27
CA LYS A 266 13.13 21.27 8.02
C LYS A 266 14.12 20.60 7.05
N LYS A 267 14.27 19.26 7.11
CA LYS A 267 15.13 18.52 6.17
C LYS A 267 14.54 18.47 4.76
N LEU A 268 13.22 18.31 4.64
CA LEU A 268 12.54 18.26 3.33
C LEU A 268 12.59 19.61 2.61
N ASP A 269 12.46 20.73 3.33
CA ASP A 269 12.54 22.09 2.77
C ASP A 269 13.93 22.37 2.17
N ARG A 270 15.00 21.92 2.82
CA ARG A 270 16.37 22.09 2.34
C ARG A 270 16.66 21.38 1.01
N TYR A 271 15.98 20.26 0.74
CA TYR A 271 16.24 19.43 -0.45
C TYR A 271 15.24 19.67 -1.60
N ASN A 272 14.35 20.65 -1.50
CA ASN A 272 13.34 20.99 -2.54
C ASN A 272 12.54 19.75 -3.04
N SER A 273 12.46 18.69 -2.24
CA SER A 273 11.83 17.43 -2.60
C SER A 273 10.34 17.42 -2.24
N LYS A 274 9.57 18.41 -2.75
CA LYS A 274 8.12 18.56 -2.55
C LYS A 274 7.28 17.35 -3.01
N LYS A 275 7.88 16.30 -3.56
CA LYS A 275 7.13 15.26 -4.30
C LYS A 275 6.96 13.91 -3.62
N THR A 276 7.63 13.65 -2.50
CA THR A 276 7.46 12.38 -1.79
C THR A 276 7.45 12.61 -0.30
N LEU A 277 6.30 12.48 0.32
CA LEU A 277 6.22 12.36 1.77
C LEU A 277 7.14 11.21 2.19
N SER A 278 8.14 11.49 3.03
CA SER A 278 9.02 10.43 3.52
C SER A 278 8.18 9.45 4.35
N ILE A 279 8.50 8.18 4.30
CA ILE A 279 7.80 7.14 5.10
C ILE A 279 7.78 7.52 6.59
N LYS A 280 8.86 8.16 7.09
CA LYS A 280 8.93 8.69 8.46
C LYS A 280 7.91 9.81 8.71
N LYS A 281 7.72 10.75 7.77
CA LYS A 281 6.72 11.81 7.89
C LYS A 281 5.31 11.23 7.98
N GLU A 282 5.01 10.28 7.12
CA GLU A 282 3.74 9.56 7.14
C GLU A 282 3.49 8.85 8.49
N PHE A 283 4.52 8.21 9.03
CA PHE A 283 4.47 7.56 10.33
C PHE A 283 4.14 8.56 11.45
N VAL A 284 4.81 9.71 11.47
CA VAL A 284 4.55 10.74 12.48
C VAL A 284 3.16 11.32 12.36
N LEU A 285 2.71 11.66 11.14
CA LEU A 285 1.34 12.14 10.89
C LEU A 285 0.30 11.12 11.33
N THR A 286 0.51 9.83 11.05
CA THR A 286 -0.35 8.74 11.51
C THR A 286 -0.42 8.69 13.04
N SER A 287 0.71 8.88 13.71
CA SER A 287 0.79 8.93 15.18
C SER A 287 0.04 10.13 15.77
N MET A 288 0.13 11.29 15.13
CA MET A 288 -0.56 12.51 15.55
C MET A 288 -2.09 12.36 15.40
N VAL A 289 -2.55 11.78 14.30
CA VAL A 289 -3.98 11.50 14.12
C VAL A 289 -4.49 10.51 15.17
N TYR A 290 -3.72 9.46 15.47
CA TYR A 290 -4.07 8.53 16.53
C TYR A 290 -4.24 9.22 17.89
N TYR A 291 -3.38 10.21 18.20
CA TYR A 291 -3.52 11.01 19.44
C TYR A 291 -4.89 11.71 19.52
N ILE A 292 -5.39 12.26 18.41
CA ILE A 292 -6.71 12.90 18.36
C ILE A 292 -7.82 11.92 18.76
N PHE A 293 -7.72 10.66 18.32
CA PHE A 293 -8.73 9.63 18.59
C PHE A 293 -8.64 9.01 19.98
N GLN A 294 -7.50 9.13 20.71
CA GLN A 294 -7.33 8.44 22.01
C GLN A 294 -8.32 8.89 23.08
N ASN A 295 -8.60 10.18 23.18
CA ASN A 295 -9.56 10.77 24.13
C ASN A 295 -10.63 11.56 23.38
N TYR A 296 -11.15 10.99 22.31
CA TYR A 296 -12.20 11.64 21.53
C TYR A 296 -13.48 11.82 22.37
N PRO A 297 -14.16 13.00 22.33
CA PRO A 297 -13.86 14.15 21.47
C PRO A 297 -12.88 15.17 22.10
N LYS A 298 -12.42 14.98 23.34
CA LYS A 298 -11.63 15.96 24.09
C LYS A 298 -10.40 16.43 23.32
N ASN A 299 -9.55 15.51 22.87
CA ASN A 299 -8.31 15.87 22.15
C ASN A 299 -8.60 16.64 20.85
N LEU A 300 -9.68 16.32 20.12
CA LEU A 300 -10.09 17.06 18.93
C LEU A 300 -10.58 18.48 19.28
N VAL A 301 -11.39 18.62 20.33
CA VAL A 301 -11.91 19.92 20.77
C VAL A 301 -10.77 20.82 21.25
N ASP A 302 -9.85 20.28 22.06
CA ASP A 302 -8.68 21.01 22.54
C ASP A 302 -7.79 21.46 21.37
N PHE A 303 -7.52 20.55 20.41
CA PHE A 303 -6.79 20.87 19.20
C PHE A 303 -7.47 21.96 18.38
N SER A 304 -8.78 21.89 18.20
CA SER A 304 -9.54 22.88 17.43
C SER A 304 -9.49 24.27 18.10
N LYS A 305 -9.67 24.33 19.44
CA LYS A 305 -9.56 25.57 20.22
C LYS A 305 -8.15 26.17 20.17
N ASP A 306 -7.12 25.36 20.40
CA ASP A 306 -5.72 25.78 20.38
C ASP A 306 -5.28 26.33 19.03
N ASN A 307 -6.01 26.04 17.95
CA ASN A 307 -5.71 26.40 16.57
C ASN A 307 -6.78 27.28 15.90
N HIS A 308 -7.80 27.72 16.64
CA HIS A 308 -8.93 28.50 16.13
C HIS A 308 -9.61 27.87 14.90
N LEU A 309 -9.72 26.52 14.91
CA LEU A 309 -10.36 25.78 13.83
C LEU A 309 -11.88 25.79 13.97
N THR A 310 -12.55 25.92 12.85
CA THR A 310 -14.01 25.84 12.73
C THR A 310 -14.42 24.56 12.00
N HIS A 311 -15.71 24.25 11.96
CA HIS A 311 -16.21 23.11 11.19
C HIS A 311 -15.81 23.13 9.70
N ARG A 312 -15.61 24.35 9.12
CA ARG A 312 -15.18 24.54 7.73
C ARG A 312 -13.75 24.07 7.47
N ASP A 313 -12.93 23.95 8.49
CA ASP A 313 -11.56 23.47 8.36
C ASP A 313 -11.48 21.96 8.26
N PHE A 314 -12.60 21.25 8.53
CA PHE A 314 -12.71 19.79 8.49
C PHE A 314 -13.56 19.28 7.32
N ILE A 315 -14.03 20.17 6.44
CA ILE A 315 -14.75 19.87 5.21
C ILE A 315 -13.80 20.14 4.02
#